data_b92273888539c3199281fa117fd93cb0
#
_entry.id   b92273888539c3199281fa117fd93cb0
#
_cell.length_a   1.000
_cell.length_b   1.000
_cell.length_c   1.000
_cell.angle_alpha   90.00
_cell.angle_beta   90.00
_cell.angle_gamma   90.00
#
_symmetry.space_group_name_H-M   'P 1'
#
loop_
_entity.id
_entity.type
_entity.pdbx_description
1 polymer ?
#
loop_
_entity_poly.entity_id
_entity_poly.type
_entity_poly.pdbx_seq_one_letter_code
_entity_poly.pdbx_strand_id
1 'polypeptide(L)'
;MLETNELTQKLRTLLHPRAALIAYSGEKDNSYASDNNYFVEIRDKDDNGMMGEGRPVTVDFMNELVRGYSESHSTTPYGRIPPNMLWCDPRKGSERYIWYNSPQKRMMFFKKSLQVENAKYNLPGVIYVAGGSSLSIYAYKDKKLTEKTELYAAPFFNVTGANVCLGSAKIDKPRDLTYKNLLEYWEKKFWLTEFSHLGGGGNPTRSNLILVTKAAKDKPFNLDELKPLNNLKLKDILK
;
A
#
# COMPACT_ATOMS: atom_id res chain seq x y z
N MET A 1 26.78 -5.54 -7.56
CA MET A 1 26.91 -4.07 -7.55
C MET A 1 27.34 -3.69 -8.96
N LEU A 2 26.44 -3.20 -9.81
CA LEU A 2 26.80 -2.62 -11.08
C LEU A 2 27.55 -1.34 -10.78
N GLU A 3 28.78 -1.25 -11.21
CA GLU A 3 29.61 -0.08 -10.99
C GLU A 3 28.92 1.14 -11.60
N THR A 4 28.74 2.18 -10.82
CA THR A 4 28.14 3.47 -11.18
C THR A 4 28.73 4.05 -12.48
N ASN A 5 29.92 3.64 -12.86
CA ASN A 5 30.62 4.04 -14.08
C ASN A 5 30.02 3.48 -15.37
N GLU A 6 29.55 2.22 -15.40
CA GLU A 6 28.99 1.64 -16.64
C GLU A 6 27.63 2.23 -16.99
N LEU A 7 26.79 2.47 -15.98
CA LEU A 7 25.48 3.12 -16.20
C LEU A 7 25.65 4.56 -16.68
N THR A 8 26.61 5.29 -16.10
CA THR A 8 26.91 6.67 -16.47
C THR A 8 27.52 6.75 -17.89
N GLN A 9 28.34 5.78 -18.28
CA GLN A 9 28.89 5.74 -19.65
C GLN A 9 27.83 5.38 -20.69
N LYS A 10 26.92 4.41 -20.38
CA LYS A 10 25.81 4.07 -21.29
C LYS A 10 24.82 5.22 -21.44
N LEU A 11 24.53 5.96 -20.38
CA LEU A 11 23.69 7.15 -20.43
C LEU A 11 24.33 8.28 -21.26
N ARG A 12 25.65 8.46 -21.18
CA ARG A 12 26.38 9.48 -21.98
C ARG A 12 26.41 9.21 -23.48
N THR A 13 26.27 7.98 -23.93
CA THR A 13 26.20 7.63 -25.35
C THR A 13 24.81 7.75 -25.96
N LEU A 14 23.75 7.77 -25.15
CA LEU A 14 22.37 7.79 -25.62
C LEU A 14 21.62 9.09 -25.30
N LEU A 15 22.04 9.81 -24.25
CA LEU A 15 21.37 11.03 -23.79
C LEU A 15 22.39 12.15 -23.63
N HIS A 16 22.10 13.29 -24.26
CA HIS A 16 22.90 14.50 -24.11
C HIS A 16 22.20 15.47 -23.15
N PRO A 17 22.88 16.00 -22.12
CA PRO A 17 22.31 17.04 -21.27
C PRO A 17 21.97 18.27 -22.11
N ARG A 18 20.73 18.76 -22.00
CA ARG A 18 20.27 19.94 -22.75
C ARG A 18 20.14 21.18 -21.87
N ALA A 19 19.87 20.97 -20.58
CA ALA A 19 19.71 22.09 -19.64
C ALA A 19 20.04 21.64 -18.21
N ALA A 20 20.32 22.60 -17.34
CA ALA A 20 20.43 22.41 -15.89
C ALA A 20 19.34 23.22 -15.16
N LEU A 21 18.72 22.64 -14.15
CA LEU A 21 17.83 23.31 -13.22
C LEU A 21 18.58 23.58 -11.93
N ILE A 22 18.61 24.84 -11.50
CA ILE A 22 19.28 25.26 -10.28
C ILE A 22 18.22 25.81 -9.33
N ALA A 23 18.11 25.19 -8.15
CA ALA A 23 17.19 25.63 -7.11
C ALA A 23 17.97 26.44 -6.05
N TYR A 24 17.47 27.60 -5.74
CA TYR A 24 17.98 28.47 -4.66
C TYR A 24 16.97 28.44 -3.52
N SER A 25 17.46 28.29 -2.30
CA SER A 25 16.68 28.48 -1.08
C SER A 25 17.33 29.56 -0.23
N GLY A 26 16.53 30.36 0.47
CA GLY A 26 17.04 31.29 1.47
C GLY A 26 17.72 30.56 2.64
N GLU A 27 18.59 31.23 3.38
CA GLU A 27 19.12 30.72 4.65
C GLU A 27 17.94 30.50 5.62
N LYS A 28 17.97 29.41 6.37
CA LYS A 28 16.98 29.12 7.39
C LYS A 28 17.16 30.11 8.55
N ASP A 29 16.43 31.21 8.54
CA ASP A 29 16.20 31.97 9.73
C ASP A 29 15.38 31.14 10.72
N ASN A 30 15.76 31.16 12.00
CA ASN A 30 15.16 30.35 13.08
C ASN A 30 13.72 30.75 13.44
N SER A 31 12.96 31.32 12.54
CA SER A 31 11.55 31.61 12.71
C SER A 31 10.68 30.47 12.26
N TYR A 32 9.65 30.17 13.01
CA TYR A 32 8.69 29.06 12.86
C TYR A 32 7.85 29.03 11.56
N ALA A 33 8.28 29.71 10.51
CA ALA A 33 7.63 29.70 9.21
C ALA A 33 8.37 28.73 8.28
N SER A 34 7.74 27.62 7.97
CA SER A 34 8.18 26.65 6.97
C SER A 34 7.90 27.16 5.54
N ASP A 35 8.44 28.30 5.17
CA ASP A 35 8.40 28.73 3.78
C ASP A 35 9.52 28.05 3.01
N ASN A 36 9.21 26.86 2.47
CA ASN A 36 10.02 26.18 1.46
C ASN A 36 9.89 26.91 0.11
N ASN A 37 10.14 28.21 0.09
CA ASN A 37 10.14 28.99 -1.14
C ASN A 37 11.48 28.77 -1.85
N TYR A 38 11.44 27.98 -2.93
CA TYR A 38 12.58 27.83 -3.82
C TYR A 38 12.42 28.76 -5.02
N PHE A 39 13.46 29.51 -5.35
CA PHE A 39 13.61 30.11 -6.68
C PHE A 39 14.31 29.06 -7.57
N VAL A 40 13.75 28.78 -8.73
CA VAL A 40 14.31 27.82 -9.69
C VAL A 40 14.59 28.51 -10.99
N GLU A 41 15.83 28.40 -11.46
CA GLU A 41 16.23 28.85 -12.79
C GLU A 41 16.60 27.66 -13.68
N ILE A 42 16.42 27.83 -14.99
CA ILE A 42 16.90 26.92 -16.01
C ILE A 42 18.03 27.59 -16.79
N ARG A 43 19.08 26.82 -17.07
CA ARG A 43 20.19 27.19 -17.95
C ARG A 43 20.27 26.18 -19.06
N ASP A 44 20.06 26.66 -20.28
CA ASP A 44 20.22 25.82 -21.46
C ASP A 44 21.72 25.58 -21.74
N LYS A 45 22.03 24.43 -22.30
CA LYS A 45 23.38 24.10 -22.72
C LYS A 45 23.57 24.54 -24.19
N ASP A 46 24.60 25.29 -24.46
CA ASP A 46 25.00 25.65 -25.84
C ASP A 46 25.67 24.49 -26.61
N ASP A 47 25.90 24.68 -27.87
CA ASP A 47 26.54 23.66 -28.75
C ASP A 47 27.98 23.32 -28.32
N ASN A 48 28.65 24.20 -27.58
CA ASN A 48 29.98 24.00 -27.03
C ASN A 48 29.98 23.28 -25.69
N GLY A 49 28.80 23.02 -25.14
CA GLY A 49 28.66 22.32 -23.87
C GLY A 49 28.68 23.24 -22.64
N MET A 50 28.71 24.56 -22.83
CA MET A 50 28.72 25.55 -21.78
C MET A 50 27.29 25.87 -21.35
N MET A 51 27.09 26.20 -20.05
CA MET A 51 25.81 26.66 -19.57
C MET A 51 25.55 28.11 -19.95
N GLY A 52 24.41 28.38 -20.57
CA GLY A 52 23.93 29.69 -20.92
C GLY A 52 23.47 30.53 -19.72
N GLU A 53 22.88 31.68 -20.00
CA GLU A 53 22.30 32.54 -18.97
C GLU A 53 21.13 31.86 -18.26
N GLY A 54 20.99 32.11 -16.94
CA GLY A 54 19.89 31.63 -16.15
C GLY A 54 18.60 32.39 -16.45
N ARG A 55 17.50 31.69 -16.63
CA ARG A 55 16.17 32.27 -16.75
C ARG A 55 15.20 31.61 -15.78
N PRO A 56 14.21 32.33 -15.23
CA PRO A 56 13.22 31.76 -14.35
C PRO A 56 12.49 30.58 -15.02
N VAL A 57 12.24 29.52 -14.27
CA VAL A 57 11.45 28.39 -14.76
C VAL A 57 9.98 28.76 -14.77
N THR A 58 9.30 28.54 -15.88
CA THR A 58 7.85 28.74 -15.98
C THR A 58 7.09 27.57 -15.37
N VAL A 59 5.86 27.84 -14.91
CA VAL A 59 4.95 26.80 -14.38
C VAL A 59 4.68 25.75 -15.45
N ASP A 60 4.52 26.15 -16.70
CA ASP A 60 4.25 25.22 -17.81
C ASP A 60 5.43 24.28 -18.04
N PHE A 61 6.66 24.80 -18.04
CA PHE A 61 7.85 23.96 -18.15
C PHE A 61 7.95 22.94 -17.00
N MET A 62 7.69 23.38 -15.75
CA MET A 62 7.70 22.47 -14.61
C MET A 62 6.60 21.39 -14.73
N ASN A 63 5.41 21.77 -15.18
CA ASN A 63 4.32 20.83 -15.39
C ASN A 63 4.66 19.80 -16.48
N GLU A 64 5.28 20.22 -17.58
CA GLU A 64 5.74 19.31 -18.64
C GLU A 64 6.85 18.38 -18.17
N LEU A 65 7.82 18.89 -17.43
CA LEU A 65 8.92 18.10 -16.87
C LEU A 65 8.37 17.03 -15.90
N VAL A 66 7.50 17.44 -14.98
CA VAL A 66 6.88 16.55 -14.01
C VAL A 66 6.01 15.52 -14.73
N ARG A 67 5.23 15.90 -15.72
CA ARG A 67 4.41 14.99 -16.52
C ARG A 67 5.28 13.95 -17.24
N GLY A 68 6.30 14.37 -17.98
CA GLY A 68 7.19 13.46 -18.69
C GLY A 68 7.94 12.52 -17.76
N TYR A 69 8.39 13.01 -16.60
CA TYR A 69 9.00 12.17 -15.58
C TYR A 69 8.01 11.19 -14.97
N SER A 70 6.79 11.64 -14.64
CA SER A 70 5.74 10.81 -14.05
C SER A 70 5.25 9.73 -15.01
N GLU A 71 5.07 10.03 -16.30
CA GLU A 71 4.70 9.04 -17.31
C GLU A 71 5.74 7.92 -17.43
N SER A 72 7.02 8.26 -17.29
CA SER A 72 8.14 7.29 -17.36
C SER A 72 8.34 6.51 -16.06
N HIS A 73 7.96 7.08 -14.91
CA HIS A 73 8.30 6.57 -13.57
C HIS A 73 7.12 6.51 -12.61
N SER A 74 5.88 6.60 -13.13
CA SER A 74 4.70 6.61 -12.25
C SER A 74 4.54 5.28 -11.55
N THR A 75 4.62 5.33 -10.21
CA THR A 75 4.24 4.24 -9.31
C THR A 75 2.82 4.46 -8.75
N THR A 76 2.12 5.49 -9.23
CA THR A 76 0.78 5.86 -8.77
C THR A 76 -0.27 4.98 -9.45
N PRO A 77 -1.16 4.35 -8.71
CA PRO A 77 -2.23 3.58 -9.28
C PRO A 77 -3.19 4.45 -10.10
N TYR A 78 -3.77 3.88 -11.14
CA TYR A 78 -4.69 4.56 -12.04
C TYR A 78 -5.90 3.69 -12.40
N GLY A 79 -6.79 4.26 -13.22
CA GLY A 79 -7.97 3.58 -13.72
C GLY A 79 -9.21 3.73 -12.82
N ARG A 80 -10.19 2.86 -13.03
CA ARG A 80 -11.45 2.92 -12.30
C ARG A 80 -11.23 2.58 -10.82
N ILE A 81 -11.71 3.44 -9.93
CA ILE A 81 -11.72 3.17 -8.49
C ILE A 81 -12.72 2.04 -8.21
N PRO A 82 -12.30 0.93 -7.57
CA PRO A 82 -13.20 -0.17 -7.23
C PRO A 82 -14.30 0.27 -6.25
N PRO A 83 -15.53 -0.24 -6.39
CA PRO A 83 -16.65 0.19 -5.54
C PRO A 83 -16.50 -0.19 -4.06
N ASN A 84 -15.62 -1.12 -3.75
CA ASN A 84 -15.28 -1.55 -2.40
C ASN A 84 -14.07 -0.80 -1.81
N MET A 85 -13.55 0.21 -2.49
CA MET A 85 -12.51 1.10 -1.94
C MET A 85 -13.16 2.14 -1.02
N LEU A 86 -12.65 2.26 0.20
CA LEU A 86 -13.14 3.19 1.23
C LEU A 86 -12.26 4.44 1.34
N TRP A 87 -10.97 4.31 1.05
CA TRP A 87 -9.98 5.39 1.12
C TRP A 87 -8.83 5.16 0.17
N CYS A 88 -8.29 6.25 -0.36
CA CYS A 88 -7.15 6.20 -1.26
C CYS A 88 -6.28 7.45 -1.08
N ASP A 89 -5.04 7.26 -0.72
CA ASP A 89 -3.98 8.27 -0.80
C ASP A 89 -2.82 7.68 -1.63
N PRO A 90 -2.68 8.04 -2.91
CA PRO A 90 -1.64 7.50 -3.77
C PRO A 90 -0.33 8.30 -3.73
N ARG A 91 -0.23 9.37 -2.92
CA ARG A 91 0.96 10.24 -2.86
C ARG A 91 2.18 9.44 -2.41
N LYS A 92 3.27 9.58 -3.14
CA LYS A 92 4.53 8.88 -2.84
C LYS A 92 5.01 9.18 -1.42
N GLY A 93 5.29 8.14 -0.67
CA GLY A 93 5.71 8.23 0.75
C GLY A 93 4.56 8.30 1.75
N SER A 94 3.33 8.48 1.27
CA SER A 94 2.10 8.48 2.09
C SER A 94 1.06 7.49 1.56
N GLU A 95 1.49 6.58 0.68
CA GLU A 95 0.58 5.65 0.01
C GLU A 95 -0.24 4.87 1.02
N ARG A 96 -1.56 5.00 0.92
CA ARG A 96 -2.50 4.32 1.79
C ARG A 96 -3.78 3.99 1.07
N TYR A 97 -4.17 2.72 1.09
CA TYR A 97 -5.35 2.19 0.44
C TYR A 97 -6.17 1.40 1.44
N ILE A 98 -7.46 1.72 1.54
CA ILE A 98 -8.40 1.02 2.43
C ILE A 98 -9.56 0.50 1.59
N TRP A 99 -9.82 -0.79 1.68
CA TRP A 99 -10.93 -1.43 0.97
C TRP A 99 -11.50 -2.57 1.80
N TYR A 100 -12.64 -3.08 1.38
CA TYR A 100 -13.29 -4.17 2.06
C TYR A 100 -13.69 -5.30 1.12
N ASN A 101 -13.85 -6.48 1.67
CA ASN A 101 -14.54 -7.59 1.06
C ASN A 101 -15.71 -8.02 1.95
N SER A 102 -16.88 -8.21 1.32
CA SER A 102 -18.04 -8.81 1.99
C SER A 102 -17.75 -10.24 2.42
N PRO A 103 -18.51 -10.80 3.36
CA PRO A 103 -18.39 -12.20 3.72
C PRO A 103 -18.37 -13.11 2.49
N GLN A 104 -17.39 -13.99 2.40
CA GLN A 104 -17.18 -14.84 1.23
C GLN A 104 -16.46 -16.15 1.57
N LYS A 105 -16.47 -17.09 0.64
CA LYS A 105 -15.65 -18.33 0.72
C LYS A 105 -14.32 -18.14 0.04
N ARG A 106 -13.21 -18.42 0.75
CA ARG A 106 -11.85 -18.36 0.18
C ARG A 106 -11.03 -19.59 0.47
N MET A 107 -10.15 -19.93 -0.47
CA MET A 107 -9.12 -20.95 -0.27
C MET A 107 -8.11 -20.44 0.75
N MET A 108 -7.76 -21.28 1.72
CA MET A 108 -6.75 -21.02 2.73
C MET A 108 -5.79 -22.21 2.80
N PHE A 109 -4.50 -21.89 3.00
CA PHE A 109 -3.41 -22.85 3.07
C PHE A 109 -2.80 -22.82 4.47
N PHE A 110 -2.64 -23.98 5.09
CA PHE A 110 -2.20 -24.08 6.49
C PHE A 110 -0.97 -24.95 6.62
N LYS A 111 -0.06 -24.54 7.50
CA LYS A 111 1.06 -25.36 7.92
C LYS A 111 0.53 -26.63 8.59
N LYS A 112 1.13 -27.79 8.27
CA LYS A 112 0.73 -29.09 8.82
C LYS A 112 0.60 -29.13 10.34
N SER A 113 1.46 -28.36 11.06
CA SER A 113 1.42 -28.27 12.52
C SER A 113 0.12 -27.72 13.10
N LEU A 114 -0.67 -26.97 12.34
CA LEU A 114 -1.96 -26.45 12.77
C LEU A 114 -3.07 -27.50 12.70
N GLN A 115 -2.86 -28.62 12.02
CA GLN A 115 -3.86 -29.68 11.83
C GLN A 115 -5.18 -29.15 11.24
N VAL A 116 -5.11 -28.14 10.39
CA VAL A 116 -6.21 -27.58 9.62
C VAL A 116 -6.02 -27.93 8.16
N GLU A 117 -7.06 -28.38 7.50
CA GLU A 117 -7.02 -28.79 6.09
C GLU A 117 -6.92 -27.58 5.15
N ASN A 118 -6.17 -27.72 4.07
CA ASN A 118 -6.19 -26.74 2.98
C ASN A 118 -7.50 -26.84 2.22
N ALA A 119 -8.39 -25.88 2.41
CA ALA A 119 -9.74 -25.92 1.86
C ALA A 119 -10.31 -24.49 1.69
N LYS A 120 -11.52 -24.39 1.14
CA LYS A 120 -12.27 -23.14 1.13
C LYS A 120 -13.04 -22.99 2.44
N TYR A 121 -12.88 -21.83 3.07
CA TYR A 121 -13.51 -21.48 4.34
C TYR A 121 -14.42 -20.26 4.17
N ASN A 122 -15.55 -20.26 4.89
CA ASN A 122 -16.42 -19.09 4.98
C ASN A 122 -15.76 -18.05 5.87
N LEU A 123 -15.63 -16.83 5.40
CA LEU A 123 -14.97 -15.72 6.08
C LEU A 123 -15.98 -14.65 6.46
N PRO A 124 -15.76 -13.91 7.56
CA PRO A 124 -16.53 -12.70 7.85
C PRO A 124 -16.21 -11.61 6.83
N GLY A 125 -16.86 -10.47 6.93
CA GLY A 125 -16.45 -9.26 6.23
C GLY A 125 -15.05 -8.82 6.69
N VAL A 126 -14.20 -8.42 5.76
CA VAL A 126 -12.81 -8.04 6.00
C VAL A 126 -12.53 -6.66 5.45
N ILE A 127 -11.87 -5.81 6.23
CA ILE A 127 -11.32 -4.52 5.79
C ILE A 127 -9.81 -4.63 5.78
N TYR A 128 -9.21 -4.15 4.71
CA TYR A 128 -7.77 -4.11 4.48
C TYR A 128 -7.28 -2.67 4.53
N VAL A 129 -6.11 -2.47 5.11
CA VAL A 129 -5.37 -1.20 5.11
C VAL A 129 -3.96 -1.49 4.63
N ALA A 130 -3.64 -1.07 3.43
CA ALA A 130 -2.31 -1.24 2.84
C ALA A 130 -1.60 0.09 2.69
N GLY A 131 -0.30 0.13 2.99
CA GLY A 131 0.53 1.31 2.81
C GLY A 131 2.01 0.99 2.94
N GLY A 132 2.83 1.58 2.10
CA GLY A 132 4.26 1.26 2.04
C GLY A 132 4.51 -0.23 1.80
N SER A 133 5.09 -0.91 2.78
CA SER A 133 5.34 -2.37 2.76
C SER A 133 4.44 -3.16 3.70
N SER A 134 3.45 -2.53 4.35
CA SER A 134 2.62 -3.13 5.38
C SER A 134 1.19 -3.36 4.94
N LEU A 135 0.56 -4.35 5.53
CA LEU A 135 -0.85 -4.65 5.40
C LEU A 135 -1.44 -4.86 6.80
N SER A 136 -2.53 -4.17 7.10
CA SER A 136 -3.35 -4.45 8.27
C SER A 136 -4.73 -4.93 7.84
N ILE A 137 -5.33 -5.81 8.64
CA ILE A 137 -6.65 -6.36 8.36
C ILE A 137 -7.53 -6.34 9.61
N TYR A 138 -8.81 -6.09 9.38
CA TYR A 138 -9.86 -6.06 10.40
C TYR A 138 -11.04 -6.89 9.95
N ALA A 139 -11.80 -7.42 10.89
CA ALA A 139 -13.10 -8.00 10.60
C ALA A 139 -14.23 -7.02 10.96
N TYR A 140 -15.40 -7.19 10.34
CA TYR A 140 -16.59 -6.43 10.65
C TYR A 140 -17.85 -7.31 10.56
N LYS A 141 -18.96 -6.86 11.21
CA LYS A 141 -20.23 -7.59 11.28
C LYS A 141 -21.34 -6.98 10.44
N ASP A 142 -21.27 -5.69 10.20
CA ASP A 142 -22.35 -4.91 9.59
C ASP A 142 -22.65 -5.36 8.15
N LYS A 143 -23.91 -5.40 7.78
CA LYS A 143 -24.32 -5.64 6.38
C LYS A 143 -23.94 -4.48 5.46
N LYS A 144 -23.91 -3.25 6.00
CA LYS A 144 -23.53 -2.02 5.30
C LYS A 144 -22.52 -1.26 6.14
N LEU A 145 -21.36 -0.98 5.57
CA LEU A 145 -20.31 -0.20 6.22
C LEU A 145 -20.71 1.28 6.35
N THR A 146 -20.44 1.83 7.52
CA THR A 146 -20.55 3.26 7.83
C THR A 146 -19.36 3.66 8.68
N GLU A 147 -19.11 4.94 8.83
CA GLU A 147 -18.05 5.45 9.70
C GLU A 147 -18.15 4.96 11.15
N LYS A 148 -19.38 4.58 11.60
CA LYS A 148 -19.64 4.06 12.95
C LYS A 148 -19.45 2.55 13.07
N THR A 149 -19.22 1.83 11.96
CA THR A 149 -19.00 0.38 11.96
C THR A 149 -17.85 0.01 12.90
N GLU A 150 -18.12 -0.89 13.84
CA GLU A 150 -17.13 -1.42 14.77
C GLU A 150 -16.16 -2.36 14.07
N LEU A 151 -14.89 -2.27 14.45
CA LEU A 151 -13.82 -3.12 13.92
C LEU A 151 -13.45 -4.18 14.95
N TYR A 152 -13.22 -5.37 14.44
CA TYR A 152 -12.90 -6.56 15.21
C TYR A 152 -11.54 -7.11 14.80
N ALA A 153 -10.89 -7.83 15.71
CA ALA A 153 -9.70 -8.59 15.37
C ALA A 153 -10.00 -9.54 14.20
N ALA A 154 -9.16 -9.52 13.20
CA ALA A 154 -9.31 -10.43 12.06
C ALA A 154 -9.06 -11.87 12.51
N PRO A 155 -9.99 -12.81 12.30
CA PRO A 155 -9.92 -14.16 12.83
C PRO A 155 -9.02 -15.05 11.97
N PHE A 156 -7.75 -14.66 11.81
CA PHE A 156 -6.80 -15.34 10.96
C PHE A 156 -5.47 -15.56 11.67
N PHE A 157 -4.77 -16.60 11.25
CA PHE A 157 -3.36 -16.81 11.58
C PHE A 157 -2.49 -15.77 10.87
N ASN A 158 -1.22 -15.65 11.25
CA ASN A 158 -0.25 -14.69 10.72
C ASN A 158 -0.67 -13.23 10.92
N VAL A 159 -1.50 -12.92 11.91
CA VAL A 159 -1.96 -11.57 12.25
C VAL A 159 -1.67 -11.29 13.71
N THR A 160 -1.03 -10.16 14.01
CA THR A 160 -0.77 -9.68 15.38
C THR A 160 -1.50 -8.34 15.55
N GLY A 161 -2.50 -8.29 16.42
CA GLY A 161 -3.42 -7.16 16.48
C GLY A 161 -4.19 -7.01 15.18
N ALA A 162 -3.82 -6.02 14.36
CA ALA A 162 -4.31 -5.89 12.98
C ALA A 162 -3.22 -6.14 11.93
N ASN A 163 -1.95 -6.15 12.32
CA ASN A 163 -0.81 -6.22 11.38
C ASN A 163 -0.62 -7.65 10.87
N VAL A 164 -0.51 -7.75 9.55
CA VAL A 164 -0.29 -9.01 8.85
C VAL A 164 1.21 -9.31 8.78
N CYS A 165 1.59 -10.53 9.17
CA CYS A 165 2.88 -11.10 8.83
C CYS A 165 2.78 -11.61 7.38
N LEU A 166 3.32 -10.85 6.44
CA LEU A 166 3.22 -11.14 4.99
C LEU A 166 4.04 -12.36 4.55
N GLY A 167 4.81 -12.96 5.47
CA GLY A 167 5.56 -14.18 5.22
C GLY A 167 6.57 -14.06 4.07
N SER A 168 6.96 -15.22 3.52
CA SER A 168 7.92 -15.34 2.42
C SER A 168 7.27 -15.48 1.04
N ALA A 169 5.97 -15.29 0.90
CA ALA A 169 5.28 -15.39 -0.39
C ALA A 169 5.84 -14.35 -1.38
N LYS A 170 6.57 -14.84 -2.37
CA LYS A 170 7.11 -14.01 -3.46
C LYS A 170 5.98 -13.75 -4.46
N ILE A 171 5.29 -12.64 -4.27
CA ILE A 171 4.28 -12.15 -5.21
C ILE A 171 4.84 -10.88 -5.83
N ASP A 172 5.04 -10.88 -7.13
CA ASP A 172 5.53 -9.70 -7.85
C ASP A 172 4.47 -8.61 -7.90
N LYS A 173 4.92 -7.37 -7.72
CA LYS A 173 4.07 -6.21 -7.90
C LYS A 173 3.61 -6.16 -9.37
N PRO A 174 2.32 -5.88 -9.65
CA PRO A 174 1.83 -5.85 -11.02
C PRO A 174 2.54 -4.75 -11.81
N ARG A 175 2.90 -5.06 -13.07
CA ARG A 175 3.49 -4.07 -14.00
C ARG A 175 2.46 -3.01 -14.38
N ASP A 176 1.22 -3.45 -14.60
CA ASP A 176 0.06 -2.59 -14.83
C ASP A 176 -0.58 -2.25 -13.48
N LEU A 177 -0.24 -1.08 -12.95
CA LEU A 177 -0.63 -0.64 -11.60
C LEU A 177 -2.02 0.03 -11.61
N THR A 178 -3.05 -0.68 -12.05
CA THR A 178 -4.42 -0.23 -11.83
C THR A 178 -4.80 -0.39 -10.36
N TYR A 179 -5.79 0.40 -9.88
CA TYR A 179 -6.33 0.21 -8.52
C TYR A 179 -6.77 -1.24 -8.28
N LYS A 180 -7.46 -1.86 -9.25
CA LYS A 180 -7.88 -3.26 -9.17
C LYS A 180 -6.68 -4.19 -8.94
N ASN A 181 -5.66 -4.09 -9.79
CA ASN A 181 -4.49 -4.96 -9.72
C ASN A 181 -3.70 -4.75 -8.43
N LEU A 182 -3.67 -3.50 -7.91
CA LEU A 182 -3.03 -3.19 -6.64
C LEU A 182 -3.74 -3.86 -5.47
N LEU A 183 -5.09 -3.77 -5.39
CA LEU A 183 -5.84 -4.42 -4.32
C LEU A 183 -5.69 -5.94 -4.40
N GLU A 184 -5.80 -6.53 -5.60
CA GLU A 184 -5.57 -7.96 -5.82
C GLU A 184 -4.15 -8.41 -5.41
N TYR A 185 -3.14 -7.60 -5.66
CA TYR A 185 -1.76 -7.89 -5.25
C TYR A 185 -1.65 -8.03 -3.74
N TRP A 186 -2.22 -7.08 -2.97
CA TRP A 186 -2.20 -7.13 -1.51
C TRP A 186 -3.00 -8.31 -0.96
N GLU A 187 -4.15 -8.59 -1.55
CA GLU A 187 -4.94 -9.76 -1.18
C GLU A 187 -4.20 -11.06 -1.46
N LYS A 188 -3.54 -11.20 -2.61
CA LYS A 188 -2.73 -12.37 -2.95
C LYS A 188 -1.57 -12.56 -1.97
N LYS A 189 -0.89 -11.48 -1.56
CA LYS A 189 0.17 -11.55 -0.55
C LYS A 189 -0.30 -12.14 0.78
N PHE A 190 -1.54 -11.90 1.15
CA PHE A 190 -2.12 -12.46 2.37
C PHE A 190 -2.71 -13.85 2.17
N TRP A 191 -3.59 -14.02 1.18
CA TRP A 191 -4.36 -15.26 1.04
C TRP A 191 -3.60 -16.43 0.43
N LEU A 192 -2.53 -16.17 -0.32
CA LEU A 192 -1.66 -17.22 -0.88
C LEU A 192 -0.47 -17.56 0.03
N THR A 193 -0.36 -16.89 1.18
CA THR A 193 0.62 -17.26 2.21
C THR A 193 0.14 -18.50 2.98
N GLU A 194 1.07 -19.35 3.39
CA GLU A 194 0.78 -20.46 4.31
C GLU A 194 0.51 -19.89 5.72
N PHE A 195 -0.68 -20.08 6.24
CA PHE A 195 -1.03 -19.74 7.62
C PHE A 195 -0.32 -20.69 8.59
N SER A 196 0.50 -20.16 9.48
CA SER A 196 1.46 -20.98 10.24
C SER A 196 1.43 -20.78 11.74
N HIS A 197 1.01 -19.62 12.24
CA HIS A 197 1.11 -19.29 13.67
C HIS A 197 0.06 -18.28 14.12
N LEU A 198 -0.23 -18.30 15.41
CA LEU A 198 -0.94 -17.21 16.08
C LEU A 198 0.00 -16.02 16.25
N GLY A 199 -0.47 -14.83 15.97
CA GLY A 199 0.27 -13.61 16.26
C GLY A 199 0.49 -13.39 17.77
N GLY A 200 1.48 -12.60 18.12
CA GLY A 200 1.87 -12.34 19.52
C GLY A 200 0.82 -11.67 20.42
N GLY A 201 -0.36 -11.30 19.87
CA GLY A 201 -1.47 -10.71 20.62
C GLY A 201 -2.46 -11.71 21.21
N GLY A 202 -2.19 -13.01 21.11
CA GLY A 202 -3.06 -14.08 21.59
C GLY A 202 -4.13 -14.51 20.58
N ASN A 203 -5.14 -15.24 21.05
CA ASN A 203 -6.21 -15.76 20.22
C ASN A 203 -7.16 -14.64 19.73
N PRO A 204 -7.31 -14.42 18.40
CA PRO A 204 -8.12 -13.32 17.85
C PRO A 204 -9.63 -13.58 17.88
N THR A 205 -10.04 -14.78 18.26
CA THR A 205 -11.45 -15.20 18.42
C THR A 205 -11.81 -15.44 19.89
N ARG A 206 -13.09 -15.48 20.21
CA ARG A 206 -13.54 -15.82 21.57
C ARG A 206 -13.15 -17.24 21.93
N SER A 207 -13.46 -18.19 21.06
CA SER A 207 -13.04 -19.59 21.15
C SER A 207 -11.69 -19.81 20.48
N ASN A 208 -11.13 -21.00 20.56
CA ASN A 208 -9.86 -21.35 19.91
C ASN A 208 -9.96 -21.18 18.39
N LEU A 209 -9.03 -20.43 17.81
CA LEU A 209 -9.03 -20.10 16.36
C LEU A 209 -9.02 -21.34 15.47
N ILE A 210 -8.32 -22.41 15.84
CA ILE A 210 -8.29 -23.66 15.08
C ILE A 210 -9.70 -24.24 14.97
N LEU A 211 -10.43 -24.28 16.08
CA LEU A 211 -11.80 -24.82 16.12
C LEU A 211 -12.77 -23.94 15.34
N VAL A 212 -12.66 -22.62 15.49
CA VAL A 212 -13.47 -21.63 14.75
C VAL A 212 -13.21 -21.77 13.26
N THR A 213 -11.95 -21.88 12.85
CA THR A 213 -11.56 -22.08 11.43
C THR A 213 -12.15 -23.36 10.89
N LYS A 214 -11.97 -24.50 11.59
CA LYS A 214 -12.51 -25.81 11.15
C LYS A 214 -14.04 -25.77 10.97
N ALA A 215 -14.76 -25.14 11.90
CA ALA A 215 -16.21 -25.00 11.81
C ALA A 215 -16.66 -24.16 10.61
N ALA A 216 -15.87 -23.16 10.22
CA ALA A 216 -16.14 -22.27 9.09
C ALA A 216 -15.95 -22.94 7.70
N LYS A 217 -15.46 -24.18 7.64
CA LYS A 217 -15.36 -24.94 6.38
C LYS A 217 -16.75 -25.24 5.81
N ASP A 218 -17.64 -25.73 6.64
CA ASP A 218 -18.95 -26.25 6.24
C ASP A 218 -20.11 -25.32 6.58
N LYS A 219 -19.92 -24.43 7.56
CA LYS A 219 -20.93 -23.47 8.05
C LYS A 219 -20.52 -22.02 7.79
N PRO A 220 -21.45 -21.09 7.66
CA PRO A 220 -21.14 -19.65 7.69
C PRO A 220 -20.27 -19.31 8.91
N PHE A 221 -19.37 -18.34 8.75
CA PHE A 221 -18.55 -17.88 9.86
C PHE A 221 -19.44 -17.36 10.99
N ASN A 222 -19.21 -17.85 12.21
CA ASN A 222 -19.96 -17.39 13.37
C ASN A 222 -19.44 -16.01 13.82
N LEU A 223 -20.22 -14.95 13.58
CA LEU A 223 -19.85 -13.58 13.91
C LEU A 223 -19.70 -13.34 15.42
N ASP A 224 -20.27 -14.17 16.28
CA ASP A 224 -20.11 -14.04 17.73
C ASP A 224 -18.70 -14.39 18.21
N GLU A 225 -17.93 -15.08 17.38
CA GLU A 225 -16.53 -15.37 17.65
C GLU A 225 -15.60 -14.15 17.50
N LEU A 226 -16.06 -13.07 16.85
CA LEU A 226 -15.25 -11.88 16.66
C LEU A 226 -15.03 -11.12 17.96
N LYS A 227 -13.76 -10.79 18.26
CA LYS A 227 -13.37 -9.96 19.41
C LYS A 227 -13.29 -8.49 19.00
N PRO A 228 -13.94 -7.58 19.71
CA PRO A 228 -13.83 -6.14 19.43
C PRO A 228 -12.41 -5.63 19.69
N LEU A 229 -11.99 -4.64 18.93
CA LEU A 229 -10.70 -3.94 19.09
C LEU A 229 -10.94 -2.61 19.80
N ASN A 230 -11.00 -2.63 21.17
CA ASN A 230 -11.02 -1.43 22.02
C ASN A 230 -11.90 -0.29 21.50
N ASN A 231 -13.13 -0.61 21.07
CA ASN A 231 -14.08 0.34 20.48
C ASN A 231 -13.61 1.04 19.20
N LEU A 232 -12.62 0.48 18.50
CA LEU A 232 -12.13 1.00 17.23
C LEU A 232 -13.24 0.96 16.18
N LYS A 233 -13.44 2.07 15.46
CA LYS A 233 -14.46 2.20 14.42
C LYS A 233 -13.82 2.48 13.06
N LEU A 234 -14.58 2.27 12.00
CA LEU A 234 -14.11 2.51 10.64
C LEU A 234 -13.57 3.94 10.47
N LYS A 235 -14.26 4.97 11.00
CA LYS A 235 -13.80 6.36 10.94
C LYS A 235 -12.39 6.59 11.51
N ASP A 236 -11.96 5.76 12.47
CA ASP A 236 -10.68 5.92 13.15
C ASP A 236 -9.50 5.45 12.28
N ILE A 237 -9.79 4.64 11.27
CA ILE A 237 -8.79 4.18 10.28
C ILE A 237 -8.90 4.90 8.93
N LEU A 238 -9.91 5.75 8.71
CA LEU A 238 -10.08 6.56 7.50
C LEU A 238 -9.34 7.91 7.55
N LYS A 239 -8.35 8.04 8.42
CA LYS A 239 -7.57 9.27 8.62
C LYS A 239 -6.17 9.13 8.05
#